data_ef638326699be4da067a6edaf9c2c766
#
_entry.id   ef638326699be4da067a6edaf9c2c766
#
_cell.length_a   1.000
_cell.length_b   1.000
_cell.length_c   1.000
_cell.angle_alpha   90.00
_cell.angle_beta   90.00
_cell.angle_gamma   90.00
#
_symmetry.space_group_name_H-M   'P 1'
#
loop_
_entity.id
_entity.type
_entity.pdbx_description
1 polymer ?
#
loop_
_entity_poly.entity_id
_entity_poly.type
_entity_poly.pdbx_seq_one_letter_code
_entity_poly.pdbx_strand_id
1 'polypeptide(L)'
;RRAVSLWREDAHRWADTAGAEGAVVERLAVRVRGPLSLLAGLWLPGGERVLGDHGARRDVAESYLEGLQDALPRLRRATGAGRLGVVVDEPWAAAVLAGTLPTASGYRTVRSLPREEARGLWRAALDGLTALPDVARVWLAPGRRAASPGAELPGPAALATLTGESLPRPDAAADAPVPAPVSLVVGVGALDDGADGTPGTREAWEAAAGWADIGRGLTLAPEPGVRPVDVVRTWERLGVDPGRVG
;
A
#
# COMPACT_ATOMS: atom_id res chain seq x y z
N ARG A 1 12.57 -21.08 -0.75
CA ARG A 1 13.48 -21.20 -1.91
C ARG A 1 12.75 -21.01 -3.24
N ARG A 2 11.64 -21.73 -3.51
CA ARG A 2 10.90 -21.64 -4.79
C ARG A 2 10.41 -20.21 -5.13
N ALA A 3 9.85 -19.50 -4.17
CA ALA A 3 9.37 -18.13 -4.38
C ALA A 3 10.50 -17.15 -4.78
N VAL A 4 11.67 -17.28 -4.17
CA VAL A 4 12.84 -16.45 -4.51
C VAL A 4 13.34 -16.76 -5.92
N SER A 5 13.29 -18.04 -6.33
CA SER A 5 13.68 -18.45 -7.69
C SER A 5 12.74 -17.85 -8.73
N LEU A 6 11.42 -17.98 -8.52
CA LEU A 6 10.41 -17.42 -9.42
C LEU A 6 10.55 -15.90 -9.56
N TRP A 7 10.75 -15.21 -8.44
CA TRP A 7 10.92 -13.76 -8.45
C TRP A 7 12.17 -13.32 -9.24
N ARG A 8 13.28 -14.08 -9.13
CA ARG A 8 14.48 -13.83 -9.95
C ARG A 8 14.23 -14.08 -11.43
N GLU A 9 13.54 -15.17 -11.76
CA GLU A 9 13.17 -15.48 -13.15
C GLU A 9 12.30 -14.38 -13.76
N ASP A 10 11.33 -13.86 -13.01
CA ASP A 10 10.47 -12.76 -13.46
C ASP A 10 11.27 -11.47 -13.68
N ALA A 11 12.21 -11.15 -12.79
CA ALA A 11 13.09 -9.99 -12.93
C ALA A 11 14.00 -10.10 -14.18
N HIS A 12 14.55 -11.28 -14.45
CA HIS A 12 15.37 -11.52 -15.66
C HIS A 12 14.51 -11.44 -16.92
N ARG A 13 13.36 -12.11 -16.95
CA ARG A 13 12.44 -12.06 -18.10
C ARG A 13 12.03 -10.63 -18.43
N TRP A 14 11.75 -9.83 -17.37
CA TRP A 14 11.44 -8.42 -17.56
C TRP A 14 12.63 -7.64 -18.16
N ALA A 15 13.84 -7.85 -17.64
CA ALA A 15 15.06 -7.21 -18.16
C ALA A 15 15.35 -7.59 -19.62
N ASP A 16 15.18 -8.86 -19.96
CA ASP A 16 15.35 -9.35 -21.33
C ASP A 16 14.35 -8.72 -22.31
N THR A 17 13.08 -8.59 -21.88
CA THR A 17 12.04 -7.94 -22.70
C THR A 17 12.35 -6.46 -22.91
N ALA A 18 12.67 -5.73 -21.84
CA ALA A 18 13.04 -4.32 -21.93
C ALA A 18 14.28 -4.09 -22.79
N GLY A 19 15.29 -4.97 -22.66
CA GLY A 19 16.50 -4.95 -23.47
C GLY A 19 16.24 -5.22 -24.95
N ALA A 20 15.37 -6.17 -25.28
CA ALA A 20 14.98 -6.48 -26.64
C ALA A 20 14.23 -5.31 -27.33
N GLU A 21 13.48 -4.54 -26.57
CA GLU A 21 12.78 -3.34 -27.03
C GLU A 21 13.67 -2.08 -27.04
N GLY A 22 14.92 -2.17 -26.57
CA GLY A 22 15.80 -1.02 -26.41
C GLY A 22 15.29 0.02 -25.41
N ALA A 23 14.43 -0.39 -24.49
CA ALA A 23 13.80 0.51 -23.54
C ALA A 23 14.77 0.92 -22.42
N VAL A 24 14.93 2.23 -22.23
CA VAL A 24 15.61 2.79 -21.06
C VAL A 24 14.57 3.02 -19.96
N VAL A 25 14.63 2.23 -18.90
CA VAL A 25 13.67 2.30 -17.81
C VAL A 25 14.21 3.21 -16.72
N GLU A 26 13.78 4.45 -16.72
CA GLU A 26 14.16 5.41 -15.68
C GLU A 26 13.56 5.04 -14.31
N ARG A 27 12.32 4.58 -14.29
CA ARG A 27 11.60 4.20 -13.07
C ARG A 27 10.81 2.91 -13.27
N LEU A 28 10.93 1.99 -12.31
CA LEU A 28 10.19 0.73 -12.26
C LEU A 28 9.29 0.71 -11.02
N ALA A 29 7.99 0.53 -11.21
CA ALA A 29 7.05 0.35 -10.11
C ALA A 29 7.02 -1.12 -9.67
N VAL A 30 7.18 -1.35 -8.37
CA VAL A 30 7.18 -2.68 -7.76
C VAL A 30 6.09 -2.74 -6.70
N ARG A 31 5.25 -3.76 -6.77
CA ARG A 31 4.23 -4.01 -5.75
C ARG A 31 4.77 -5.02 -4.74
N VAL A 32 4.74 -4.65 -3.47
CA VAL A 32 5.09 -5.51 -2.34
C VAL A 32 3.88 -5.68 -1.42
N ARG A 33 3.75 -6.84 -0.80
CA ARG A 33 2.70 -7.06 0.20
C ARG A 33 3.02 -6.22 1.43
N GLY A 34 2.05 -5.46 1.93
CA GLY A 34 2.22 -4.67 3.14
C GLY A 34 2.24 -5.50 4.42
N PRO A 35 2.77 -4.97 5.54
CA PRO A 35 3.01 -5.73 6.76
C PRO A 35 1.74 -6.33 7.37
N LEU A 36 0.63 -5.61 7.41
CA LEU A 36 -0.61 -6.15 7.97
C LEU A 36 -1.14 -7.31 7.15
N SER A 37 -1.12 -7.16 5.84
CA SER A 37 -1.58 -8.21 4.91
C SER A 37 -0.64 -9.41 4.88
N LEU A 38 0.64 -9.19 5.11
CA LEU A 38 1.60 -10.28 5.26
C LEU A 38 1.29 -11.10 6.52
N LEU A 39 1.14 -10.45 7.67
CA LEU A 39 0.78 -11.10 8.94
C LEU A 39 -0.56 -11.86 8.85
N ALA A 40 -1.52 -11.30 8.12
CA ALA A 40 -2.80 -11.95 7.87
C ALA A 40 -2.70 -13.18 6.97
N GLY A 41 -1.75 -13.17 6.04
CA GLY A 41 -1.56 -14.25 5.05
C GLY A 41 -0.67 -15.39 5.50
N LEU A 42 0.16 -15.20 6.52
CA LEU A 42 1.09 -16.22 7.01
C LEU A 42 0.46 -17.07 8.11
N TRP A 43 0.86 -18.34 8.13
CA TRP A 43 0.38 -19.35 9.06
C TRP A 43 1.53 -19.97 9.84
N LEU A 44 1.32 -20.16 11.14
CA LEU A 44 2.22 -20.92 11.99
C LEU A 44 2.08 -22.44 11.72
N PRO A 45 3.10 -23.22 12.05
CA PRO A 45 3.02 -24.68 11.90
C PRO A 45 1.82 -25.32 12.63
N GLY A 46 1.34 -24.69 13.71
CA GLY A 46 0.15 -25.11 14.45
C GLY A 46 -1.18 -24.83 13.77
N GLY A 47 -1.17 -24.21 12.57
CA GLY A 47 -2.39 -23.93 11.82
C GLY A 47 -3.05 -22.59 12.18
N GLU A 48 -2.49 -21.81 13.09
CA GLU A 48 -2.98 -20.47 13.42
C GLU A 48 -2.30 -19.40 12.55
N ARG A 49 -3.00 -18.26 12.32
CA ARG A 49 -2.38 -17.13 11.63
C ARG A 49 -1.31 -16.47 12.49
N VAL A 50 -0.20 -16.09 11.87
CA VAL A 50 0.86 -15.26 12.51
C VAL A 50 0.27 -14.03 13.20
N LEU A 51 -0.77 -13.44 12.63
CA LEU A 51 -1.49 -12.30 13.20
C LEU A 51 -1.98 -12.54 14.64
N GLY A 52 -2.29 -13.78 15.02
CA GLY A 52 -2.76 -14.13 16.37
C GLY A 52 -1.68 -14.20 17.44
N ASP A 53 -0.41 -14.33 17.06
CA ASP A 53 0.73 -14.49 17.96
C ASP A 53 1.63 -13.26 18.00
N HIS A 54 1.80 -12.69 19.20
CA HIS A 54 2.57 -11.44 19.37
C HIS A 54 4.06 -11.60 19.03
N GLY A 55 4.67 -12.72 19.44
CA GLY A 55 6.09 -12.98 19.17
C GLY A 55 6.34 -13.16 17.67
N ALA A 56 5.49 -13.99 17.03
CA ALA A 56 5.57 -14.23 15.60
C ALA A 56 5.33 -12.96 14.77
N ARG A 57 4.42 -12.07 15.20
CA ARG A 57 4.21 -10.77 14.53
C ARG A 57 5.48 -9.93 14.51
N ARG A 58 6.16 -9.83 15.67
CA ARG A 58 7.41 -9.07 15.79
C ARG A 58 8.50 -9.65 14.90
N ASP A 59 8.73 -10.95 14.98
CA ASP A 59 9.78 -11.63 14.22
C ASP A 59 9.56 -11.51 12.69
N VAL A 60 8.29 -11.63 12.26
CA VAL A 60 7.94 -11.42 10.84
C VAL A 60 8.10 -9.97 10.41
N ALA A 61 7.74 -9.00 11.26
CA ALA A 61 7.90 -7.58 10.93
C ALA A 61 9.37 -7.18 10.74
N GLU A 62 10.26 -7.66 11.62
CA GLU A 62 11.70 -7.46 11.52
C GLU A 62 12.25 -8.09 10.23
N SER A 63 11.95 -9.37 10.00
CA SER A 63 12.38 -10.10 8.79
C SER A 63 11.83 -9.50 7.49
N TYR A 64 10.62 -8.95 7.54
CA TYR A 64 10.00 -8.29 6.38
C TYR A 64 10.79 -7.07 5.95
N LEU A 65 11.14 -6.18 6.88
CA LEU A 65 11.89 -4.97 6.58
C LEU A 65 13.29 -5.29 6.06
N GLU A 66 14.02 -6.17 6.74
CA GLU A 66 15.33 -6.66 6.28
C GLU A 66 15.25 -7.27 4.88
N GLY A 67 14.23 -8.10 4.65
CA GLY A 67 14.00 -8.73 3.35
C GLY A 67 13.77 -7.73 2.22
N LEU A 68 13.01 -6.65 2.46
CA LEU A 68 12.80 -5.60 1.48
C LEU A 68 14.05 -4.78 1.20
N GLN A 69 14.79 -4.41 2.26
CA GLN A 69 16.05 -3.67 2.14
C GLN A 69 17.12 -4.44 1.35
N ASP A 70 17.12 -5.75 1.44
CA ASP A 70 18.00 -6.64 0.67
C ASP A 70 17.49 -6.88 -0.76
N ALA A 71 16.17 -7.11 -0.94
CA ALA A 71 15.58 -7.50 -2.22
C ALA A 71 15.47 -6.36 -3.23
N LEU A 72 15.07 -5.15 -2.79
CA LEU A 72 14.80 -4.03 -3.70
C LEU A 72 16.05 -3.54 -4.44
N PRO A 73 17.21 -3.33 -3.80
CA PRO A 73 18.44 -2.98 -4.52
C PRO A 73 18.89 -4.07 -5.50
N ARG A 74 18.68 -5.35 -5.16
CA ARG A 74 18.97 -6.45 -6.08
C ARG A 74 18.06 -6.44 -7.30
N LEU A 75 16.76 -6.19 -7.09
CA LEU A 75 15.78 -6.06 -8.19
C LEU A 75 16.17 -4.93 -9.13
N ARG A 76 16.46 -3.74 -8.58
CA ARG A 76 16.87 -2.61 -9.40
C ARG A 76 18.07 -2.93 -10.27
N ARG A 77 19.11 -3.56 -9.69
CA ARG A 77 20.27 -3.98 -10.47
C ARG A 77 19.94 -5.03 -11.51
N ALA A 78 19.13 -6.02 -11.18
CA ALA A 78 18.74 -7.09 -12.12
C ALA A 78 17.92 -6.57 -13.29
N THR A 79 17.09 -5.55 -13.08
CA THR A 79 16.22 -4.97 -14.12
C THR A 79 16.86 -3.80 -14.88
N GLY A 80 18.01 -3.28 -14.43
CA GLY A 80 18.62 -2.10 -15.02
C GLY A 80 17.84 -0.80 -14.80
N ALA A 81 16.81 -0.81 -13.96
CA ALA A 81 16.01 0.39 -13.69
C ALA A 81 16.84 1.48 -13.00
N GLY A 82 16.61 2.73 -13.37
CA GLY A 82 17.27 3.88 -12.76
C GLY A 82 16.89 4.03 -11.29
N ARG A 83 15.58 4.04 -11.00
CA ARG A 83 15.02 4.11 -9.62
C ARG A 83 13.77 3.25 -9.49
N LEU A 84 13.40 2.93 -8.25
CA LEU A 84 12.19 2.17 -7.93
C LEU A 84 11.08 3.08 -7.38
N GLY A 85 9.86 2.77 -7.77
CA GLY A 85 8.65 3.16 -7.05
C GLY A 85 8.08 1.94 -6.35
N VAL A 86 7.75 2.03 -5.06
CA VAL A 86 7.28 0.89 -4.28
C VAL A 86 5.82 1.07 -3.89
N VAL A 87 4.97 0.14 -4.31
CA VAL A 87 3.55 0.09 -3.91
C VAL A 87 3.42 -0.93 -2.78
N VAL A 88 3.16 -0.45 -1.56
CA VAL A 88 2.85 -1.27 -0.38
C VAL A 88 1.37 -1.62 -0.42
N ASP A 89 1.07 -2.86 -0.82
CA ASP A 89 -0.28 -3.36 -1.07
C ASP A 89 -0.86 -4.02 0.18
N GLU A 90 -1.95 -3.44 0.71
CA GLU A 90 -2.58 -3.85 1.97
C GLU A 90 -4.04 -4.31 1.80
N PRO A 91 -4.31 -5.36 0.99
CA PRO A 91 -5.68 -5.81 0.72
C PRO A 91 -6.43 -6.34 1.95
N TRP A 92 -5.73 -6.71 3.01
CA TRP A 92 -6.32 -7.25 4.25
C TRP A 92 -6.36 -6.24 5.40
N ALA A 93 -5.87 -5.00 5.21
CA ALA A 93 -5.78 -4.01 6.28
C ALA A 93 -7.11 -3.80 7.00
N ALA A 94 -8.21 -3.62 6.26
CA ALA A 94 -9.54 -3.46 6.83
C ALA A 94 -9.94 -4.64 7.72
N ALA A 95 -9.78 -5.87 7.22
CA ALA A 95 -10.14 -7.08 7.93
C ALA A 95 -9.27 -7.31 9.19
N VAL A 96 -7.98 -6.95 9.12
CA VAL A 96 -7.05 -7.00 10.27
C VAL A 96 -7.49 -6.04 11.36
N LEU A 97 -7.80 -4.79 11.00
CA LEU A 97 -8.20 -3.74 11.93
C LEU A 97 -9.59 -3.95 12.51
N ALA A 98 -10.51 -4.52 11.74
CA ALA A 98 -11.87 -4.86 12.17
C ALA A 98 -11.95 -6.19 12.95
N GLY A 99 -10.91 -7.05 12.90
CA GLY A 99 -10.93 -8.37 13.53
C GLY A 99 -11.91 -9.34 12.86
N THR A 100 -12.10 -9.23 11.54
CA THR A 100 -13.05 -10.06 10.78
C THR A 100 -12.39 -11.22 10.04
N LEU A 101 -11.07 -11.37 10.17
CA LEU A 101 -10.35 -12.49 9.53
C LEU A 101 -10.73 -13.82 10.19
N PRO A 102 -11.14 -14.84 9.43
CA PRO A 102 -11.46 -16.13 10.00
C PRO A 102 -10.20 -16.85 10.53
N THR A 103 -10.37 -17.58 11.64
CA THR A 103 -9.38 -18.55 12.10
C THR A 103 -9.31 -19.76 11.15
N ALA A 104 -8.37 -20.66 11.35
CA ALA A 104 -8.23 -21.87 10.53
C ALA A 104 -9.50 -22.73 10.49
N SER A 105 -10.23 -22.80 11.59
CA SER A 105 -11.49 -23.55 11.67
C SER A 105 -12.68 -22.86 10.99
N GLY A 106 -12.57 -21.54 10.74
CA GLY A 106 -13.66 -20.71 10.20
C GLY A 106 -14.76 -20.34 11.20
N TYR A 107 -14.80 -20.95 12.39
CA TYR A 107 -15.85 -20.71 13.40
C TYR A 107 -15.65 -19.44 14.21
N ARG A 108 -14.45 -18.92 14.24
CA ARG A 108 -14.10 -17.69 14.98
C ARG A 108 -13.32 -16.76 14.08
N THR A 109 -13.17 -15.52 14.53
CA THR A 109 -12.29 -14.54 13.90
C THR A 109 -11.05 -14.32 14.73
N VAL A 110 -9.97 -13.94 14.08
CA VAL A 110 -8.75 -13.48 14.73
C VAL A 110 -9.03 -12.11 15.34
N ARG A 111 -8.56 -11.89 16.57
CA ARG A 111 -8.72 -10.60 17.24
C ARG A 111 -8.12 -9.48 16.39
N SER A 112 -8.80 -8.33 16.38
CA SER A 112 -8.30 -7.12 15.73
C SER A 112 -6.91 -6.74 16.26
N LEU A 113 -6.06 -6.29 15.35
CA LEU A 113 -4.78 -5.72 15.73
C LEU A 113 -5.00 -4.34 16.38
N PRO A 114 -4.36 -4.03 17.52
CA PRO A 114 -4.42 -2.70 18.10
C PRO A 114 -3.95 -1.65 17.08
N ARG A 115 -4.66 -0.51 17.02
CA ARG A 115 -4.36 0.55 16.05
C ARG A 115 -2.94 1.09 16.19
N GLU A 116 -2.42 1.22 17.41
CA GLU A 116 -1.04 1.65 17.68
C GLU A 116 0.00 0.66 17.13
N GLU A 117 -0.27 -0.65 17.28
CA GLU A 117 0.61 -1.68 16.74
C GLU A 117 0.59 -1.65 15.19
N ALA A 118 -0.60 -1.52 14.59
CA ALA A 118 -0.74 -1.38 13.14
C ALA A 118 0.01 -0.14 12.61
N ARG A 119 -0.12 0.99 13.32
CA ARG A 119 0.60 2.23 13.03
C ARG A 119 2.11 2.04 13.09
N GLY A 120 2.60 1.36 14.14
CA GLY A 120 4.01 1.06 14.30
C GLY A 120 4.57 0.21 13.16
N LEU A 121 3.82 -0.81 12.72
CA LEU A 121 4.19 -1.67 11.60
C LEU A 121 4.27 -0.89 10.27
N TRP A 122 3.29 -0.06 9.98
CA TRP A 122 3.30 0.78 8.78
C TRP A 122 4.42 1.82 8.82
N ARG A 123 4.61 2.47 9.97
CA ARG A 123 5.69 3.44 10.16
C ARG A 123 7.04 2.80 9.87
N ALA A 124 7.35 1.68 10.50
CA ALA A 124 8.62 0.99 10.30
C ALA A 124 8.83 0.60 8.83
N ALA A 125 7.79 0.08 8.16
CA ALA A 125 7.86 -0.30 6.75
C ALA A 125 8.06 0.93 5.82
N LEU A 126 7.29 1.99 6.02
CA LEU A 126 7.35 3.19 5.18
C LEU A 126 8.68 3.94 5.38
N ASP A 127 9.11 4.15 6.64
CA ASP A 127 10.37 4.81 6.96
C ASP A 127 11.56 4.00 6.40
N GLY A 128 11.54 2.67 6.57
CA GLY A 128 12.58 1.81 6.03
C GLY A 128 12.65 1.82 4.50
N LEU A 129 11.51 1.89 3.81
CA LEU A 129 11.46 1.98 2.34
C LEU A 129 11.89 3.36 1.82
N THR A 130 11.44 4.43 2.47
CA THR A 130 11.80 5.80 2.05
C THR A 130 13.26 6.13 2.31
N ALA A 131 13.90 5.46 3.26
CA ALA A 131 15.34 5.59 3.53
C ALA A 131 16.21 4.91 2.45
N LEU A 132 15.67 4.06 1.58
CA LEU A 132 16.46 3.39 0.55
C LEU A 132 16.81 4.38 -0.57
N PRO A 133 18.11 4.54 -0.93
CA PRO A 133 18.54 5.53 -1.93
C PRO A 133 18.02 5.23 -3.33
N ASP A 134 17.73 3.97 -3.61
CA ASP A 134 17.20 3.51 -4.89
C ASP A 134 15.69 3.72 -5.04
N VAL A 135 14.98 4.08 -3.98
CA VAL A 135 13.54 4.31 -3.99
C VAL A 135 13.23 5.77 -4.25
N ALA A 136 12.47 6.03 -5.30
CA ALA A 136 12.05 7.39 -5.67
C ALA A 136 10.73 7.81 -5.03
N ARG A 137 9.84 6.85 -4.78
CA ARG A 137 8.51 7.08 -4.22
C ARG A 137 7.96 5.80 -3.59
N VAL A 138 7.19 5.96 -2.53
CA VAL A 138 6.43 4.88 -1.89
C VAL A 138 4.95 5.22 -1.96
N TRP A 139 4.12 4.24 -2.32
CA TRP A 139 2.66 4.34 -2.26
C TRP A 139 2.13 3.33 -1.26
N LEU A 140 1.24 3.76 -0.39
CA LEU A 140 0.44 2.86 0.45
C LEU A 140 -0.91 2.65 -0.24
N ALA A 141 -1.23 1.41 -0.58
CA ALA A 141 -2.46 1.00 -1.24
C ALA A 141 -3.30 0.11 -0.32
N PRO A 142 -4.13 0.69 0.58
CA PRO A 142 -5.05 -0.08 1.40
C PRO A 142 -6.20 -0.59 0.54
N GLY A 143 -6.08 -1.82 0.08
CA GLY A 143 -7.08 -2.44 -0.78
C GLY A 143 -8.37 -2.79 -0.04
N ARG A 144 -9.49 -2.78 -0.78
CA ARG A 144 -10.79 -3.30 -0.33
C ARG A 144 -10.86 -4.81 -0.58
N ARG A 145 -10.24 -5.63 0.23
CA ARG A 145 -10.60 -7.04 0.24
C ARG A 145 -11.45 -7.30 1.47
N ALA A 146 -12.76 -7.21 1.28
CA ALA A 146 -13.71 -7.65 2.27
C ALA A 146 -13.50 -9.15 2.49
N ALA A 147 -12.92 -9.52 3.63
CA ALA A 147 -12.92 -10.91 4.09
C ALA A 147 -14.32 -11.32 4.57
N SER A 148 -15.20 -10.35 4.75
CA SER A 148 -16.58 -10.53 5.18
C SER A 148 -17.42 -9.29 4.83
N PRO A 149 -18.71 -9.43 4.57
CA PRO A 149 -19.63 -8.30 4.48
C PRO A 149 -19.53 -7.46 5.75
N GLY A 150 -19.35 -6.15 5.63
CA GLY A 150 -19.27 -5.21 6.75
C GLY A 150 -17.86 -4.89 7.25
N ALA A 151 -16.77 -5.43 6.69
CA ALA A 151 -15.43 -4.95 6.95
C ALA A 151 -15.19 -3.65 6.16
N GLU A 152 -15.61 -2.53 6.71
CA GLU A 152 -15.28 -1.22 6.17
C GLU A 152 -13.80 -0.92 6.40
N LEU A 153 -13.13 -0.39 5.38
CA LEU A 153 -11.86 0.29 5.57
C LEU A 153 -12.08 1.40 6.61
N PRO A 154 -11.17 1.56 7.57
CA PRO A 154 -11.14 2.82 8.30
C PRO A 154 -11.10 3.91 7.26
N GLY A 155 -12.04 4.84 7.33
CA GLY A 155 -12.12 5.92 6.35
C GLY A 155 -10.74 6.55 6.17
N PRO A 156 -10.44 7.15 5.02
CA PRO A 156 -9.14 7.74 4.73
C PRO A 156 -8.67 8.76 5.76
N ALA A 157 -9.59 9.43 6.49
CA ALA A 157 -9.22 10.23 7.65
C ALA A 157 -8.55 9.38 8.76
N ALA A 158 -9.03 8.16 9.00
CA ALA A 158 -8.40 7.24 9.95
C ALA A 158 -7.09 6.65 9.40
N LEU A 159 -6.99 6.43 8.10
CA LEU A 159 -5.73 6.06 7.43
C LEU A 159 -4.75 7.24 7.44
N ALA A 160 -5.22 8.46 7.21
CA ALA A 160 -4.44 9.68 7.35
C ALA A 160 -3.90 9.85 8.77
N THR A 161 -4.73 9.61 9.78
CA THR A 161 -4.30 9.63 11.18
C THR A 161 -3.30 8.50 11.48
N LEU A 162 -3.48 7.32 10.90
CA LEU A 162 -2.56 6.19 11.07
C LEU A 162 -1.21 6.41 10.38
N THR A 163 -1.18 7.08 9.23
CA THR A 163 0.04 7.37 8.48
C THR A 163 0.56 8.79 8.71
N GLY A 164 -0.30 9.69 9.15
CA GLY A 164 -0.08 11.13 9.16
C GLY A 164 0.97 11.65 10.14
N GLU A 165 1.14 11.01 11.28
CA GLU A 165 2.15 11.36 12.27
C GLU A 165 3.54 10.80 11.91
N SER A 166 3.62 9.99 10.88
CA SER A 166 4.84 9.24 10.51
C SER A 166 5.56 9.76 9.28
N LEU A 167 4.97 10.72 8.56
CA LEU A 167 5.64 11.31 7.42
C LEU A 167 6.70 12.29 7.92
N PRO A 168 7.96 12.18 7.45
CA PRO A 168 8.99 13.14 7.81
C PRO A 168 8.52 14.55 7.49
N ARG A 169 8.63 15.45 8.48
CA ARG A 169 8.33 16.86 8.28
C ARG A 169 9.34 17.46 7.31
N PRO A 170 8.95 18.42 6.47
CA PRO A 170 9.86 19.12 5.57
C PRO A 170 10.98 19.91 6.25
N ASP A 171 10.99 19.98 7.58
CA ASP A 171 11.94 20.75 8.39
C ASP A 171 13.19 19.93 8.80
N ALA A 172 13.37 18.73 8.31
CA ALA A 172 14.62 17.98 8.50
C ALA A 172 15.77 18.72 7.80
N ALA A 173 16.87 18.90 8.54
CA ALA A 173 18.04 19.69 8.15
C ALA A 173 18.37 19.65 6.66
N ALA A 174 18.70 20.81 6.10
CA ALA A 174 18.88 21.03 4.66
C ALA A 174 19.90 20.12 3.95
N ASP A 175 20.71 19.38 4.69
CA ASP A 175 21.73 18.45 4.18
C ASP A 175 21.36 16.95 4.32
N ALA A 176 20.22 16.61 4.89
CA ALA A 176 19.78 15.23 4.95
C ALA A 176 19.18 14.82 3.58
N PRO A 177 19.46 13.59 3.08
CA PRO A 177 18.82 13.11 1.87
C PRO A 177 17.31 13.18 2.08
N VAL A 178 16.60 13.92 1.22
CA VAL A 178 15.15 14.07 1.27
C VAL A 178 14.56 12.66 1.11
N PRO A 179 13.85 12.13 2.11
CA PRO A 179 13.27 10.80 2.00
C PRO A 179 12.25 10.78 0.85
N ALA A 180 12.09 9.61 0.21
CA ALA A 180 11.15 9.44 -0.87
C ALA A 180 9.72 9.80 -0.40
N PRO A 181 8.96 10.57 -1.18
CA PRO A 181 7.60 10.94 -0.77
C PRO A 181 6.70 9.71 -0.66
N VAL A 182 5.86 9.70 0.37
CA VAL A 182 4.82 8.69 0.56
C VAL A 182 3.49 9.25 0.06
N SER A 183 2.81 8.49 -0.79
CA SER A 183 1.50 8.83 -1.33
C SER A 183 0.48 7.75 -0.97
N LEU A 184 -0.78 8.14 -0.77
CA LEU A 184 -1.88 7.21 -0.60
C LEU A 184 -2.49 6.86 -1.97
N VAL A 185 -2.76 5.58 -2.21
CA VAL A 185 -3.55 5.13 -3.36
C VAL A 185 -4.96 4.84 -2.90
N VAL A 186 -5.93 5.54 -3.47
CA VAL A 186 -7.36 5.34 -3.18
C VAL A 186 -8.04 4.78 -4.41
N GLY A 187 -8.72 3.64 -4.25
CA GLY A 187 -9.60 3.11 -5.27
C GLY A 187 -10.87 3.96 -5.34
N VAL A 188 -11.20 4.45 -6.52
CA VAL A 188 -12.39 5.27 -6.73
C VAL A 188 -13.27 4.68 -7.82
N GLY A 189 -14.56 4.52 -7.52
CA GLY A 189 -15.59 4.20 -8.50
C GLY A 189 -16.13 5.46 -9.18
N ALA A 190 -16.83 5.34 -10.30
CA ALA A 190 -17.64 6.43 -10.82
C ALA A 190 -18.72 6.80 -9.80
N LEU A 191 -18.93 8.08 -9.54
CA LEU A 191 -20.15 8.51 -8.86
C LEU A 191 -21.30 8.23 -9.83
N ASP A 192 -22.07 7.22 -9.53
CA ASP A 192 -23.31 6.97 -10.25
C ASP A 192 -24.32 8.03 -9.81
N ASP A 193 -24.95 8.70 -10.79
CA ASP A 193 -25.86 9.83 -10.56
C ASP A 193 -27.23 9.38 -9.97
N GLY A 194 -27.25 8.31 -9.18
CA GLY A 194 -28.32 8.09 -8.24
C GLY A 194 -29.14 6.83 -8.34
N ALA A 195 -28.77 5.78 -9.05
CA ALA A 195 -29.59 4.57 -9.11
C ALA A 195 -29.28 3.53 -8.02
N ASP A 196 -28.04 3.39 -7.62
CA ASP A 196 -27.60 2.36 -6.66
C ASP A 196 -26.68 2.88 -5.58
N GLY A 197 -27.02 3.96 -4.89
CA GLY A 197 -26.23 4.57 -3.80
C GLY A 197 -25.43 3.54 -2.98
N THR A 198 -24.37 3.01 -3.57
CA THR A 198 -23.45 2.13 -2.84
C THR A 198 -22.73 3.00 -1.82
N PRO A 199 -22.99 2.82 -0.48
CA PRO A 199 -22.51 3.73 0.57
C PRO A 199 -21.03 3.71 0.59
N GLY A 200 -20.17 3.70 -0.05
CA GLY A 200 -18.71 3.67 0.00
C GLY A 200 -18.04 4.55 -1.04
N THR A 201 -18.72 4.87 -2.14
CA THR A 201 -18.10 5.63 -3.23
C THR A 201 -17.97 7.10 -2.87
N ARG A 202 -19.00 7.69 -2.29
CA ARG A 202 -18.99 9.08 -1.85
C ARG A 202 -18.01 9.31 -0.72
N GLU A 203 -18.00 8.43 0.28
CA GLU A 203 -17.06 8.50 1.40
C GLU A 203 -15.61 8.36 0.92
N ALA A 204 -15.33 7.49 -0.06
CA ALA A 204 -14.00 7.34 -0.64
C ALA A 204 -13.55 8.63 -1.35
N TRP A 205 -14.45 9.33 -2.04
CA TRP A 205 -14.18 10.60 -2.68
C TRP A 205 -13.96 11.74 -1.68
N GLU A 206 -14.85 11.89 -0.69
CA GLU A 206 -14.73 12.90 0.36
C GLU A 206 -13.41 12.75 1.11
N ALA A 207 -13.02 11.58 1.29
CA ALA A 207 -11.83 11.19 1.98
C ALA A 207 -10.55 11.39 1.14
N ALA A 208 -10.60 11.12 -0.15
CA ALA A 208 -9.54 11.46 -1.09
C ALA A 208 -9.36 12.99 -1.14
N ALA A 209 -10.46 13.74 -1.18
CA ALA A 209 -10.44 15.19 -1.12
C ALA A 209 -9.80 15.71 0.18
N GLY A 210 -10.21 15.20 1.33
CA GLY A 210 -9.62 15.57 2.62
C GLY A 210 -8.12 15.24 2.72
N TRP A 211 -7.67 14.18 2.08
CA TRP A 211 -6.23 13.87 1.99
C TRP A 211 -5.47 14.88 1.14
N ALA A 212 -6.02 15.26 -0.02
CA ALA A 212 -5.42 16.24 -0.91
C ALA A 212 -5.36 17.64 -0.26
N ASP A 213 -6.39 18.02 0.50
CA ASP A 213 -6.48 19.30 1.19
C ASP A 213 -5.36 19.54 2.22
N ILE A 214 -4.86 18.49 2.84
CA ILE A 214 -3.72 18.57 3.76
C ILE A 214 -2.37 18.55 3.05
N GLY A 215 -2.34 18.69 1.71
CA GLY A 215 -1.11 18.79 0.92
C GLY A 215 -0.31 17.51 0.78
N ARG A 216 -0.95 16.33 0.98
CA ARG A 216 -0.29 15.04 0.88
C ARG A 216 -0.46 14.44 -0.50
N GLY A 217 0.53 13.62 -0.92
CA GLY A 217 0.48 12.92 -2.19
C GLY A 217 -0.69 11.93 -2.24
N LEU A 218 -1.52 12.04 -3.26
CA LEU A 218 -2.66 11.19 -3.52
C LEU A 218 -2.56 10.63 -4.94
N THR A 219 -2.88 9.36 -5.08
CA THR A 219 -3.05 8.72 -6.39
C THR A 219 -4.44 8.10 -6.45
N LEU A 220 -5.24 8.52 -7.41
CA LEU A 220 -6.56 7.95 -7.65
C LEU A 220 -6.43 6.77 -8.61
N ALA A 221 -6.89 5.60 -8.18
CA ALA A 221 -6.92 4.39 -9.00
C ALA A 221 -8.37 4.08 -9.39
N PRO A 222 -8.74 4.12 -10.68
CA PRO A 222 -10.08 3.74 -11.11
C PRO A 222 -10.34 2.26 -10.80
N GLU A 223 -11.53 1.96 -10.32
CA GLU A 223 -11.99 0.58 -10.14
C GLU A 223 -12.21 -0.09 -11.52
N PRO A 224 -12.19 -1.43 -11.58
CA PRO A 224 -12.47 -2.15 -12.81
C PRO A 224 -13.78 -1.70 -13.48
N GLY A 225 -13.72 -1.31 -14.75
CA GLY A 225 -14.87 -0.80 -15.50
C GLY A 225 -15.06 0.73 -15.45
N VAL A 226 -14.36 1.43 -14.57
CA VAL A 226 -14.37 2.90 -14.52
C VAL A 226 -13.28 3.46 -15.43
N ARG A 227 -13.65 4.37 -16.33
CA ARG A 227 -12.67 5.01 -17.20
C ARG A 227 -11.95 6.15 -16.47
N PRO A 228 -10.64 6.33 -16.66
CA PRO A 228 -9.88 7.41 -16.02
C PRO A 228 -10.50 8.80 -16.22
N VAL A 229 -11.09 9.05 -17.39
CA VAL A 229 -11.76 10.32 -17.69
C VAL A 229 -12.97 10.58 -16.79
N ASP A 230 -13.70 9.54 -16.38
CA ASP A 230 -14.85 9.69 -15.50
C ASP A 230 -14.41 9.99 -14.07
N VAL A 231 -13.25 9.46 -13.66
CA VAL A 231 -12.59 9.78 -12.38
C VAL A 231 -12.22 11.26 -12.35
N VAL A 232 -11.58 11.78 -13.40
CA VAL A 232 -11.20 13.19 -13.51
C VAL A 232 -12.43 14.10 -13.46
N ARG A 233 -13.46 13.81 -14.24
CA ARG A 233 -14.71 14.58 -14.23
C ARG A 233 -15.42 14.60 -12.87
N THR A 234 -15.34 13.49 -12.15
CA THR A 234 -15.90 13.40 -10.80
C THR A 234 -15.12 14.26 -9.83
N TRP A 235 -13.78 14.24 -9.95
CA TRP A 235 -12.89 15.07 -9.16
C TRP A 235 -13.14 16.56 -9.35
N GLU A 236 -13.28 16.98 -10.62
CA GLU A 236 -13.64 18.36 -10.98
C GLU A 236 -15.00 18.80 -10.42
N ARG A 237 -16.02 17.89 -10.48
CA ARG A 237 -17.34 18.16 -9.89
C ARG A 237 -17.32 18.36 -8.38
N LEU A 238 -16.38 17.73 -7.69
CA LEU A 238 -16.18 17.90 -6.25
C LEU A 238 -15.44 19.21 -5.89
N GLY A 239 -15.01 19.97 -6.89
CA GLY A 239 -14.33 21.26 -6.70
C GLY A 239 -12.91 21.14 -6.16
N VAL A 240 -12.29 19.97 -6.28
CA VAL A 240 -10.90 19.76 -5.84
C VAL A 240 -9.96 20.03 -7.02
N ASP A 241 -8.89 20.79 -6.75
CA ASP A 241 -7.91 21.16 -7.76
C ASP A 241 -7.17 19.90 -8.32
N PRO A 242 -7.32 19.60 -9.62
CA PRO A 242 -6.64 18.47 -10.25
C PRO A 242 -5.11 18.50 -10.15
N GLY A 243 -4.52 19.69 -10.01
CA GLY A 243 -3.08 19.86 -9.87
C GLY A 243 -2.50 19.29 -8.56
N ARG A 244 -3.35 18.94 -7.60
CA ARG A 244 -2.96 18.33 -6.33
C ARG A 244 -2.91 16.80 -6.38
N VAL A 245 -3.31 16.20 -7.49
CA VAL A 245 -3.30 14.76 -7.72
C VAL A 245 -2.17 14.42 -8.70
N GLY A 246 -1.23 13.61 -8.26
CA GLY A 246 -0.09 13.19 -9.07
C GLY A 246 -0.20 11.73 -9.52
#